data_833a9e2ced5ff1b6cb81850a2db2b74f
#
_entry.id   833a9e2ced5ff1b6cb81850a2db2b74f
#
_cell.length_a   1.000
_cell.length_b   1.000
_cell.length_c   1.000
_cell.angle_alpha   90.00
_cell.angle_beta   90.00
_cell.angle_gamma   90.00
#
_symmetry.space_group_name_H-M   'P 1'
#
loop_
_entity.id
_entity.type
_entity.pdbx_description
1 polymer ?
#
loop_
_entity_poly.entity_id
_entity_poly.type
_entity_poly.pdbx_seq_one_letter_code
_entity_poly.pdbx_strand_id
1 'polypeptide(L)'
;MFEPTNYVIGHTGPITFELAGKFFSEIPWQHLPRVNHNYELFIGIKDTLHLLIEGEVLAVKPGDVLLIPPYTSFSGQQESPGGLSFYWLHFLAPASLFSIQSFDRLQKTKLESAFVWPLYAEGLASTNELILFQQLILAMKHSVWQPELLDSFTKTLLLSLSATTKQSLLTTSKSQENHLIGFVTDWLQKNYAQPITVQETANNFGYNKAYLSHLFSKTMGTTMTSYLQQQRMDKAKTLLLESPKTIKEIAQDVGFQDEKYFSRLFKKMVSVSPTDYRRK
;
A
#
# COMPACT_ATOMS: atom_id res chain seq x y z
N MET A 1 10.22 -20.57 2.38
CA MET A 1 10.27 -20.13 0.95
C MET A 1 10.28 -18.63 0.94
N PHE A 2 11.23 -18.04 0.22
CA PHE A 2 11.35 -16.58 0.07
C PHE A 2 10.24 -16.07 -0.89
N GLU A 3 9.44 -15.12 -0.43
CA GLU A 3 8.42 -14.46 -1.25
C GLU A 3 8.68 -12.95 -1.19
N PRO A 4 9.04 -12.30 -2.32
CA PRO A 4 9.43 -10.89 -2.36
C PRO A 4 8.39 -9.94 -1.76
N THR A 5 7.11 -10.28 -1.84
CA THR A 5 5.98 -9.49 -1.34
C THR A 5 5.75 -9.60 0.17
N ASN A 6 6.50 -10.45 0.87
CA ASN A 6 6.42 -10.61 2.31
C ASN A 6 7.25 -9.56 3.06
N TYR A 7 6.96 -9.43 4.35
CA TYR A 7 7.59 -8.49 5.26
C TYR A 7 8.16 -9.20 6.48
N VAL A 8 9.31 -8.75 6.96
CA VAL A 8 9.80 -9.08 8.29
C VAL A 8 9.17 -8.11 9.27
N ILE A 9 8.48 -8.65 10.27
CA ILE A 9 7.87 -7.86 11.35
C ILE A 9 8.55 -8.24 12.65
N GLY A 10 8.96 -7.23 13.43
CA GLY A 10 9.60 -7.44 14.71
C GLY A 10 9.20 -6.40 15.73
N HIS A 11 9.44 -6.73 16.99
CA HIS A 11 9.36 -5.79 18.11
C HIS A 11 10.73 -5.16 18.38
N THR A 12 10.75 -4.03 19.08
CA THR A 12 12.01 -3.39 19.49
C THR A 12 12.85 -4.36 20.33
N GLY A 13 14.01 -4.71 19.79
CA GLY A 13 14.95 -5.65 20.41
C GLY A 13 16.40 -5.29 20.09
N PRO A 14 17.36 -6.07 20.61
CA PRO A 14 18.75 -5.91 20.25
C PRO A 14 18.95 -6.22 18.76
N ILE A 15 19.65 -5.33 18.09
CA ILE A 15 20.16 -5.51 16.73
C ILE A 15 21.66 -5.35 16.84
N THR A 16 22.39 -6.37 16.40
CA THR A 16 23.85 -6.39 16.48
C THR A 16 24.42 -6.26 15.07
N PHE A 17 25.23 -5.26 14.88
CA PHE A 17 26.02 -5.06 13.66
C PHE A 17 27.06 -6.17 13.52
N GLU A 18 27.28 -6.65 12.29
CA GLU A 18 28.38 -7.57 12.00
C GLU A 18 29.34 -7.00 10.99
N LEU A 19 28.85 -6.61 9.81
CA LEU A 19 29.68 -6.08 8.74
C LEU A 19 28.82 -5.27 7.76
N ALA A 20 29.41 -4.24 7.15
CA ALA A 20 28.77 -3.48 6.08
C ALA A 20 29.79 -2.99 5.07
N GLY A 21 29.33 -2.67 3.86
CA GLY A 21 30.19 -2.11 2.85
C GLY A 21 29.46 -1.55 1.66
N LYS A 22 30.25 -0.96 0.77
CA LYS A 22 29.83 -0.57 -0.57
C LYS A 22 30.55 -1.46 -1.57
N PHE A 23 29.80 -2.19 -2.37
CA PHE A 23 30.32 -2.94 -3.49
C PHE A 23 30.41 -2.03 -4.72
N PHE A 24 31.44 -2.24 -5.52
CA PHE A 24 31.60 -1.66 -6.85
C PHE A 24 32.41 -2.60 -7.73
N SER A 25 31.98 -2.79 -8.97
CA SER A 25 32.74 -3.54 -9.99
C SER A 25 32.74 -2.78 -11.31
N GLU A 26 33.91 -2.58 -11.89
CA GLU A 26 34.07 -1.97 -13.23
C GLU A 26 33.77 -2.96 -14.37
N ILE A 27 33.85 -4.25 -14.08
CA ILE A 27 33.62 -5.34 -15.05
C ILE A 27 32.30 -6.06 -14.73
N PRO A 28 31.74 -6.81 -15.68
CA PRO A 28 30.59 -7.69 -15.38
C PRO A 28 30.90 -8.62 -14.20
N TRP A 29 29.93 -8.76 -13.31
CA TRP A 29 30.11 -9.50 -12.07
C TRP A 29 28.87 -10.29 -11.71
N GLN A 30 29.06 -11.48 -11.15
CA GLN A 30 27.99 -12.34 -10.68
C GLN A 30 28.20 -12.69 -9.20
N HIS A 31 27.13 -12.59 -8.43
CA HIS A 31 27.15 -12.94 -7.00
C HIS A 31 27.40 -14.44 -6.82
N LEU A 32 28.37 -14.79 -5.99
CA LEU A 32 28.63 -16.19 -5.66
C LEU A 32 27.51 -16.78 -4.80
N PRO A 33 27.21 -18.09 -4.92
CA PRO A 33 26.22 -18.75 -4.06
C PRO A 33 26.56 -18.58 -2.58
N ARG A 34 25.54 -18.25 -1.77
CA ARG A 34 25.66 -18.07 -0.32
C ARG A 34 24.43 -18.57 0.44
N VAL A 35 24.69 -18.88 1.72
CA VAL A 35 23.69 -19.02 2.78
C VAL A 35 24.29 -18.36 4.01
N ASN A 36 23.69 -17.30 4.51
CA ASN A 36 24.16 -16.57 5.67
C ASN A 36 23.40 -16.98 6.93
N HIS A 37 24.04 -16.90 8.11
CA HIS A 37 23.40 -17.14 9.41
C HIS A 37 22.74 -15.87 9.99
N ASN A 38 22.92 -14.73 9.34
CA ASN A 38 22.47 -13.40 9.69
C ASN A 38 21.52 -12.84 8.63
N TYR A 39 20.91 -11.70 8.92
CA TYR A 39 20.21 -10.91 7.92
C TYR A 39 21.22 -10.20 7.01
N GLU A 40 20.94 -10.17 5.71
CA GLU A 40 21.70 -9.37 4.75
C GLU A 40 20.78 -8.38 4.04
N LEU A 41 21.07 -7.09 4.20
CA LEU A 41 20.37 -5.98 3.54
C LEU A 41 21.18 -5.49 2.35
N PHE A 42 20.52 -5.35 1.18
CA PHE A 42 21.06 -4.70 0.00
C PHE A 42 20.30 -3.42 -0.30
N ILE A 43 21.02 -2.38 -0.72
CA ILE A 43 20.45 -1.14 -1.29
C ILE A 43 21.16 -0.89 -2.63
N GLY A 44 20.41 -0.92 -3.73
CA GLY A 44 20.94 -0.62 -5.06
C GLY A 44 21.37 0.83 -5.18
N ILE A 45 22.52 1.09 -5.84
CA ILE A 45 23.05 2.44 -6.05
C ILE A 45 23.18 2.75 -7.53
N LYS A 46 23.78 1.83 -8.29
CA LYS A 46 24.00 2.00 -9.72
C LYS A 46 23.96 0.66 -10.43
N ASP A 47 23.31 0.64 -11.59
CA ASP A 47 23.04 -0.54 -12.39
C ASP A 47 22.20 -1.61 -11.65
N THR A 48 22.00 -2.77 -12.23
CA THR A 48 21.08 -3.79 -11.69
C THR A 48 21.85 -5.00 -11.17
N LEU A 49 21.62 -5.37 -9.92
CA LEU A 49 22.10 -6.61 -9.33
C LEU A 49 21.07 -7.71 -9.57
N HIS A 50 21.46 -8.77 -10.28
CA HIS A 50 20.61 -9.91 -10.61
C HIS A 50 20.84 -11.08 -9.65
N LEU A 51 19.79 -11.44 -8.89
CA LEU A 51 19.85 -12.51 -7.89
C LEU A 51 18.79 -13.59 -8.13
N LEU A 52 19.13 -14.81 -7.77
CA LEU A 52 18.22 -15.94 -7.62
C LEU A 52 18.16 -16.30 -6.13
N ILE A 53 16.98 -16.21 -5.51
CA ILE A 53 16.76 -16.42 -4.07
C ILE A 53 15.68 -17.49 -3.91
N GLU A 54 16.03 -18.70 -3.46
CA GLU A 54 15.11 -19.83 -3.29
C GLU A 54 14.17 -20.08 -4.48
N GLY A 55 14.63 -19.83 -5.71
CA GLY A 55 13.86 -20.00 -6.94
C GLY A 55 13.23 -18.72 -7.50
N GLU A 56 13.15 -17.65 -6.72
CA GLU A 56 12.67 -16.34 -7.15
C GLU A 56 13.79 -15.52 -7.80
N VAL A 57 13.52 -14.98 -8.99
CA VAL A 57 14.46 -14.11 -9.72
C VAL A 57 14.18 -12.65 -9.40
N LEU A 58 15.16 -11.94 -8.87
CA LEU A 58 15.09 -10.54 -8.53
C LEU A 58 16.13 -9.69 -9.25
N ALA A 59 15.71 -8.51 -9.67
CA ALA A 59 16.53 -7.47 -10.29
C ALA A 59 16.55 -6.23 -9.38
N VAL A 60 17.56 -6.11 -8.54
CA VAL A 60 17.70 -5.01 -7.58
C VAL A 60 18.30 -3.81 -8.29
N LYS A 61 17.49 -2.78 -8.52
CA LYS A 61 17.82 -1.53 -9.22
C LYS A 61 18.26 -0.44 -8.24
N PRO A 62 18.78 0.69 -8.72
CA PRO A 62 19.08 1.85 -7.87
C PRO A 62 17.86 2.32 -7.06
N GLY A 63 18.02 2.45 -5.75
CA GLY A 63 16.94 2.80 -4.81
C GLY A 63 16.15 1.61 -4.27
N ASP A 64 16.26 0.42 -4.85
CA ASP A 64 15.59 -0.77 -4.34
C ASP A 64 16.26 -1.26 -3.06
N VAL A 65 15.43 -1.84 -2.20
CA VAL A 65 15.84 -2.48 -0.94
C VAL A 65 15.50 -3.96 -1.00
N LEU A 66 16.47 -4.81 -0.69
CA LEU A 66 16.31 -6.25 -0.56
C LEU A 66 16.83 -6.68 0.81
N LEU A 67 16.02 -7.41 1.57
CA LEU A 67 16.40 -8.04 2.84
C LEU A 67 16.33 -9.55 2.71
N ILE A 68 17.47 -10.21 2.87
CA ILE A 68 17.58 -11.66 2.88
C ILE A 68 17.62 -12.15 4.33
N PRO A 69 16.64 -12.97 4.75
CA PRO A 69 16.61 -13.56 6.10
C PRO A 69 17.74 -14.58 6.30
N PRO A 70 18.08 -14.90 7.58
CA PRO A 70 19.03 -15.95 7.89
C PRO A 70 18.65 -17.29 7.25
N TYR A 71 19.67 -18.06 6.86
CA TYR A 71 19.56 -19.41 6.29
C TYR A 71 18.82 -19.48 4.94
N THR A 72 18.60 -18.34 4.28
CA THR A 72 18.06 -18.28 2.91
C THR A 72 19.18 -18.46 1.90
N SER A 73 19.00 -19.39 0.94
CA SER A 73 19.97 -19.62 -0.13
C SER A 73 19.78 -18.61 -1.27
N PHE A 74 20.86 -18.00 -1.72
CA PHE A 74 20.84 -17.09 -2.86
C PHE A 74 22.14 -17.10 -3.65
N SER A 75 22.07 -16.66 -4.89
CA SER A 75 23.22 -16.57 -5.83
C SER A 75 22.95 -15.50 -6.89
N GLY A 76 23.97 -15.13 -7.67
CA GLY A 76 23.75 -14.38 -8.90
C GLY A 76 22.99 -15.23 -9.92
N GLN A 77 21.89 -14.71 -10.44
CA GLN A 77 21.11 -15.36 -11.49
C GLN A 77 21.80 -15.27 -12.86
N GLN A 78 22.40 -14.10 -13.12
CA GLN A 78 23.20 -13.81 -14.31
C GLN A 78 24.27 -12.77 -13.98
N GLU A 79 25.20 -12.53 -14.90
CA GLU A 79 26.16 -11.44 -14.75
C GLU A 79 25.43 -10.08 -14.74
N SER A 80 25.77 -9.27 -13.76
CA SER A 80 25.40 -7.88 -13.70
C SER A 80 26.39 -7.02 -14.48
N PRO A 81 25.97 -5.92 -15.12
CA PRO A 81 26.84 -5.12 -15.96
C PRO A 81 28.00 -4.48 -15.19
N GLY A 82 29.08 -4.12 -15.89
CA GLY A 82 30.13 -3.31 -15.34
C GLY A 82 29.61 -1.92 -14.92
N GLY A 83 30.14 -1.40 -13.84
CA GLY A 83 29.64 -0.19 -13.17
C GLY A 83 28.67 -0.46 -12.03
N LEU A 84 28.28 -1.74 -11.80
CA LEU A 84 27.41 -2.15 -10.71
C LEU A 84 27.90 -1.63 -9.36
N SER A 85 27.00 -1.02 -8.59
CA SER A 85 27.27 -0.59 -7.23
C SER A 85 26.04 -0.76 -6.34
N PHE A 86 26.26 -1.27 -5.13
CA PHE A 86 25.24 -1.42 -4.09
C PHE A 86 25.86 -1.31 -2.69
N TYR A 87 25.05 -0.95 -1.71
CA TYR A 87 25.38 -1.12 -0.29
C TYR A 87 24.92 -2.50 0.18
N TRP A 88 25.65 -3.08 1.13
CA TRP A 88 25.29 -4.32 1.82
C TRP A 88 25.61 -4.21 3.31
N LEU A 89 24.75 -4.82 4.13
CA LEU A 89 24.84 -4.81 5.61
C LEU A 89 24.43 -6.16 6.15
N HIS A 90 25.30 -6.77 6.95
CA HIS A 90 25.02 -7.95 7.77
C HIS A 90 24.73 -7.55 9.20
N PHE A 91 23.64 -8.08 9.77
CA PHE A 91 23.25 -7.85 11.15
C PHE A 91 22.54 -9.03 11.74
N LEU A 92 22.62 -9.19 13.07
CA LEU A 92 21.88 -10.17 13.84
C LEU A 92 20.66 -9.51 14.48
N ALA A 93 19.56 -10.25 14.49
CA ALA A 93 18.36 -9.94 15.24
C ALA A 93 17.76 -11.24 15.79
N PRO A 94 17.27 -11.27 17.05
CA PRO A 94 16.77 -12.50 17.66
C PRO A 94 15.55 -13.05 16.91
N ALA A 95 15.61 -14.29 16.43
CA ALA A 95 14.53 -14.94 15.69
C ALA A 95 13.20 -15.01 16.48
N SER A 96 13.26 -14.99 17.81
CA SER A 96 12.08 -14.96 18.68
C SER A 96 11.29 -13.64 18.63
N LEU A 97 11.92 -12.56 18.16
CA LEU A 97 11.32 -11.23 18.09
C LEU A 97 10.86 -10.85 16.68
N PHE A 98 11.22 -11.63 15.66
CA PHE A 98 10.94 -11.32 14.27
C PHE A 98 10.22 -12.48 13.57
N SER A 99 9.24 -12.15 12.72
CA SER A 99 8.50 -13.13 11.92
C SER A 99 8.30 -12.62 10.50
N ILE A 100 8.25 -13.53 9.53
CA ILE A 100 7.91 -13.20 8.14
C ILE A 100 6.40 -13.32 7.99
N GLN A 101 5.76 -12.29 7.44
CA GLN A 101 4.32 -12.24 7.25
C GLN A 101 3.97 -11.67 5.88
N SER A 102 2.84 -12.15 5.32
CA SER A 102 2.27 -11.59 4.10
C SER A 102 1.62 -10.22 4.35
N PHE A 103 1.43 -9.45 3.29
CA PHE A 103 0.77 -8.14 3.32
C PHE A 103 -0.63 -8.19 3.97
N ASP A 104 -1.43 -9.23 3.68
CA ASP A 104 -2.79 -9.37 4.23
C ASP A 104 -2.80 -9.55 5.77
N ARG A 105 -1.78 -10.22 6.32
CA ARG A 105 -1.61 -10.33 7.77
C ARG A 105 -1.12 -9.05 8.39
N LEU A 106 -0.26 -8.32 7.67
CA LEU A 106 0.28 -7.05 8.10
C LEU A 106 -0.81 -6.01 8.35
N GLN A 107 -1.83 -5.93 7.48
CA GLN A 107 -2.96 -5.00 7.62
C GLN A 107 -3.78 -5.20 8.92
N LYS A 108 -3.71 -6.39 9.52
CA LYS A 108 -4.41 -6.73 10.77
C LYS A 108 -3.56 -6.48 12.02
N THR A 109 -2.30 -6.10 11.85
CA THR A 109 -1.32 -5.92 12.93
C THR A 109 -1.24 -4.44 13.31
N LYS A 110 -1.13 -4.13 14.61
CA LYS A 110 -0.81 -2.78 15.07
C LYS A 110 0.63 -2.45 14.71
N LEU A 111 0.82 -1.68 13.64
CA LEU A 111 2.15 -1.35 13.09
C LEU A 111 2.91 -0.28 13.91
N GLU A 112 2.25 0.40 14.85
CA GLU A 112 2.81 1.57 15.55
C GLU A 112 4.08 1.23 16.35
N SER A 113 4.15 0.06 16.98
CA SER A 113 5.25 -0.37 17.85
C SER A 113 6.18 -1.42 17.24
N ALA A 114 5.94 -1.87 16.00
CA ALA A 114 6.72 -2.91 15.36
C ALA A 114 7.74 -2.35 14.36
N PHE A 115 8.87 -3.03 14.17
CA PHE A 115 9.67 -2.90 12.96
C PHE A 115 8.93 -3.57 11.79
N VAL A 116 8.97 -2.96 10.62
CA VAL A 116 8.40 -3.52 9.39
C VAL A 116 9.40 -3.31 8.26
N TRP A 117 9.97 -4.40 7.75
CA TRP A 117 10.88 -4.36 6.61
C TRP A 117 10.35 -5.24 5.49
N PRO A 118 10.26 -4.75 4.24
CA PRO A 118 9.93 -5.60 3.11
C PRO A 118 11.08 -6.59 2.87
N LEU A 119 10.78 -7.79 2.38
CA LEU A 119 11.83 -8.65 1.83
C LEU A 119 12.38 -8.06 0.55
N TYR A 120 11.53 -7.44 -0.28
CA TYR A 120 11.92 -6.64 -1.43
C TYR A 120 10.98 -5.44 -1.62
N ALA A 121 11.53 -4.28 -1.94
CA ALA A 121 10.73 -3.11 -2.31
C ALA A 121 11.47 -2.24 -3.34
N GLU A 122 10.77 -1.89 -4.41
CA GLU A 122 11.27 -1.01 -5.46
C GLU A 122 11.29 0.44 -4.95
N GLY A 123 12.41 1.15 -5.17
CA GLY A 123 12.56 2.58 -4.89
C GLY A 123 12.33 3.00 -3.44
N LEU A 124 12.45 2.07 -2.47
CA LEU A 124 12.17 2.36 -1.05
C LEU A 124 13.25 3.21 -0.40
N ALA A 125 14.52 3.03 -0.79
CA ALA A 125 15.63 3.77 -0.20
C ALA A 125 15.66 5.21 -0.71
N SER A 126 15.47 6.16 0.18
CA SER A 126 15.59 7.58 -0.09
C SER A 126 17.02 8.08 0.15
N THR A 127 17.25 9.37 -0.13
CA THR A 127 18.51 10.04 0.20
C THR A 127 18.89 9.90 1.67
N ASN A 128 17.91 9.86 2.57
CA ASN A 128 18.15 9.73 4.01
C ASN A 128 18.78 8.37 4.36
N GLU A 129 18.24 7.26 3.83
CA GLU A 129 18.79 5.92 4.05
C GLU A 129 20.21 5.79 3.48
N LEU A 130 20.46 6.39 2.33
CA LEU A 130 21.81 6.41 1.74
C LEU A 130 22.82 7.19 2.59
N ILE A 131 22.41 8.32 3.17
CA ILE A 131 23.24 9.11 4.09
C ILE A 131 23.52 8.30 5.38
N LEU A 132 22.51 7.69 5.98
CA LEU A 132 22.67 6.85 7.17
C LEU A 132 23.63 5.68 6.91
N PHE A 133 23.54 5.07 5.74
CA PHE A 133 24.46 3.99 5.34
C PHE A 133 25.89 4.50 5.20
N GLN A 134 26.09 5.67 4.60
CA GLN A 134 27.42 6.30 4.49
C GLN A 134 28.00 6.60 5.87
N GLN A 135 27.19 7.10 6.81
CA GLN A 135 27.63 7.36 8.18
C GLN A 135 28.06 6.06 8.90
N LEU A 136 27.31 4.96 8.72
CA LEU A 136 27.70 3.64 9.24
C LEU A 136 29.08 3.21 8.69
N ILE A 137 29.30 3.32 7.36
CA ILE A 137 30.59 2.98 6.74
C ILE A 137 31.72 3.88 7.25
N LEU A 138 31.46 5.17 7.44
CA LEU A 138 32.44 6.09 8.00
C LEU A 138 32.79 5.74 9.46
N ALA A 139 31.79 5.41 10.28
CA ALA A 139 32.00 4.99 11.66
C ALA A 139 32.88 3.74 11.76
N MET A 140 32.73 2.78 10.83
CA MET A 140 33.58 1.58 10.76
C MET A 140 35.05 1.89 10.48
N LYS A 141 35.35 2.98 9.77
CA LYS A 141 36.74 3.34 9.38
C LYS A 141 37.52 4.03 10.51
N HIS A 142 36.82 4.56 11.51
CA HIS A 142 37.49 5.20 12.64
C HIS A 142 38.03 4.15 13.60
N SER A 143 39.29 4.27 13.96
CA SER A 143 40.13 3.27 14.61
C SER A 143 39.74 2.89 16.04
N VAL A 144 38.74 3.51 16.63
CA VAL A 144 38.21 3.15 17.95
C VAL A 144 36.90 2.43 17.73
N TRP A 145 36.95 1.11 17.64
CA TRP A 145 35.76 0.25 17.58
C TRP A 145 34.90 0.45 18.84
N GLN A 146 33.73 1.01 18.62
CA GLN A 146 32.66 1.04 19.62
C GLN A 146 31.50 0.23 19.05
N PRO A 147 31.37 -1.07 19.42
CA PRO A 147 30.29 -1.93 18.91
C PRO A 147 28.90 -1.30 19.10
N GLU A 148 28.68 -0.63 20.23
CA GLU A 148 27.42 0.05 20.55
C GLU A 148 27.11 1.20 19.58
N LEU A 149 28.13 1.86 19.05
CA LEU A 149 27.95 2.90 18.04
C LEU A 149 27.49 2.31 16.70
N LEU A 150 28.11 1.22 16.26
CA LEU A 150 27.76 0.53 15.02
C LEU A 150 26.38 -0.11 15.11
N ASP A 151 26.03 -0.71 16.25
CA ASP A 151 24.67 -1.21 16.55
C ASP A 151 23.64 -0.08 16.48
N SER A 152 23.98 1.10 17.03
CA SER A 152 23.11 2.27 17.03
C SER A 152 22.89 2.82 15.61
N PHE A 153 23.94 2.93 14.78
CA PHE A 153 23.80 3.32 13.38
C PHE A 153 22.99 2.30 12.59
N THR A 154 23.25 1.01 12.78
CA THR A 154 22.49 -0.07 12.14
C THR A 154 21.02 0.01 12.51
N LYS A 155 20.73 0.13 13.80
CA LYS A 155 19.37 0.26 14.30
C LYS A 155 18.66 1.52 13.76
N THR A 156 19.37 2.64 13.68
CA THR A 156 18.82 3.89 13.12
C THR A 156 18.46 3.74 11.63
N LEU A 157 19.34 3.13 10.83
CA LEU A 157 19.08 2.83 9.42
C LEU A 157 17.85 1.94 9.26
N LEU A 158 17.76 0.86 10.04
CA LEU A 158 16.65 -0.10 9.99
C LEU A 158 15.34 0.54 10.49
N LEU A 159 15.38 1.43 11.47
CA LEU A 159 14.23 2.22 11.92
C LEU A 159 13.75 3.18 10.81
N SER A 160 14.67 3.85 10.12
CA SER A 160 14.35 4.73 8.99
C SER A 160 13.66 3.94 7.87
N LEU A 161 14.23 2.81 7.44
CA LEU A 161 13.62 1.92 6.45
C LEU A 161 12.22 1.44 6.89
N SER A 162 12.06 1.10 8.18
CA SER A 162 10.77 0.71 8.73
C SER A 162 9.74 1.85 8.69
N ALA A 163 10.14 3.07 8.99
CA ALA A 163 9.26 4.24 8.92
C ALA A 163 8.82 4.52 7.49
N THR A 164 9.75 4.49 6.53
CA THR A 164 9.48 4.65 5.10
C THR A 164 8.56 3.56 4.57
N THR A 165 8.79 2.30 4.99
CA THR A 165 7.92 1.16 4.66
C THR A 165 6.49 1.37 5.18
N LYS A 166 6.34 1.73 6.45
CA LYS A 166 5.02 2.00 7.05
C LYS A 166 4.30 3.13 6.33
N GLN A 167 5.00 4.20 6.00
CA GLN A 167 4.43 5.32 5.25
C GLN A 167 3.95 4.89 3.87
N SER A 168 4.73 4.09 3.15
CA SER A 168 4.35 3.52 1.85
C SER A 168 3.10 2.63 1.96
N LEU A 169 3.06 1.74 2.97
CA LEU A 169 1.91 0.87 3.23
C LEU A 169 0.63 1.67 3.52
N LEU A 170 0.72 2.72 4.34
CA LEU A 170 -0.41 3.60 4.66
C LEU A 170 -0.90 4.37 3.42
N THR A 171 0.02 4.84 2.58
CA THR A 171 -0.30 5.54 1.34
C THR A 171 -0.96 4.60 0.33
N THR A 172 -0.44 3.39 0.17
CA THR A 172 -1.00 2.36 -0.71
C THR A 172 -2.39 1.94 -0.27
N SER A 173 -2.61 1.70 1.03
CA SER A 173 -3.92 1.37 1.60
C SER A 173 -4.94 2.48 1.35
N LYS A 174 -4.56 3.74 1.61
CA LYS A 174 -5.45 4.90 1.37
C LYS A 174 -5.75 5.11 -0.12
N SER A 175 -4.78 4.86 -1.00
CA SER A 175 -4.99 4.90 -2.45
C SER A 175 -5.95 3.78 -2.91
N GLN A 176 -5.77 2.56 -2.43
CA GLN A 176 -6.68 1.43 -2.72
C GLN A 176 -8.09 1.68 -2.20
N GLU A 177 -8.23 2.21 -0.97
CA GLU A 177 -9.52 2.62 -0.39
C GLU A 177 -10.22 3.67 -1.29
N ASN A 178 -9.49 4.70 -1.74
CA ASN A 178 -10.02 5.73 -2.61
C ASN A 178 -10.40 5.19 -4.00
N HIS A 179 -9.60 4.31 -4.59
CA HIS A 179 -9.93 3.66 -5.86
C HIS A 179 -11.17 2.78 -5.75
N LEU A 180 -11.28 1.98 -4.67
CA LEU A 180 -12.49 1.18 -4.41
C LEU A 180 -13.74 2.07 -4.34
N ILE A 181 -13.69 3.18 -3.60
CA ILE A 181 -14.82 4.11 -3.50
C ILE A 181 -15.12 4.77 -4.84
N GLY A 182 -14.10 5.08 -5.65
CA GLY A 182 -14.27 5.50 -7.05
C GLY A 182 -15.08 4.51 -7.87
N PHE A 183 -14.69 3.23 -7.86
CA PHE A 183 -15.46 2.18 -8.57
C PHE A 183 -16.89 2.01 -8.03
N VAL A 184 -17.08 2.10 -6.72
CA VAL A 184 -18.42 2.04 -6.09
C VAL A 184 -19.29 3.22 -6.54
N THR A 185 -18.76 4.44 -6.56
CA THR A 185 -19.51 5.63 -7.01
C THR A 185 -19.88 5.55 -8.48
N ASP A 186 -18.97 5.14 -9.34
CA ASP A 186 -19.21 4.93 -10.78
C ASP A 186 -20.30 3.87 -11.02
N TRP A 187 -20.23 2.78 -10.27
CA TRP A 187 -21.25 1.72 -10.37
C TRP A 187 -22.63 2.20 -9.92
N LEU A 188 -22.72 2.94 -8.80
CA LEU A 188 -23.95 3.54 -8.31
C LEU A 188 -24.53 4.53 -9.32
N GLN A 189 -23.69 5.36 -9.96
CA GLN A 189 -24.09 6.31 -10.99
C GLN A 189 -24.62 5.62 -12.26
N LYS A 190 -24.05 4.49 -12.66
CA LYS A 190 -24.52 3.73 -13.82
C LYS A 190 -25.82 2.95 -13.56
N ASN A 191 -26.05 2.57 -12.32
CA ASN A 191 -27.15 1.68 -11.92
C ASN A 191 -28.21 2.38 -11.05
N TYR A 192 -28.19 3.71 -10.92
CA TYR A 192 -29.04 4.45 -9.98
C TYR A 192 -30.56 4.14 -10.13
N ALA A 193 -31.03 3.81 -11.32
CA ALA A 193 -32.42 3.50 -11.61
C ALA A 193 -32.87 2.10 -11.11
N GLN A 194 -31.92 1.22 -10.77
CA GLN A 194 -32.18 -0.12 -10.26
C GLN A 194 -32.51 -0.10 -8.76
N PRO A 195 -33.26 -1.10 -8.24
CA PRO A 195 -33.55 -1.22 -6.82
C PRO A 195 -32.33 -1.70 -6.04
N ILE A 196 -31.30 -0.84 -5.91
CA ILE A 196 -30.01 -1.16 -5.29
C ILE A 196 -30.09 -0.94 -3.79
N THR A 197 -29.60 -1.94 -3.04
CA THR A 197 -29.36 -1.86 -1.60
C THR A 197 -27.88 -1.80 -1.29
N VAL A 198 -27.54 -1.31 -0.09
CA VAL A 198 -26.15 -1.29 0.39
C VAL A 198 -25.58 -2.71 0.49
N GLN A 199 -26.42 -3.71 0.81
CA GLN A 199 -26.00 -5.11 0.88
C GLN A 199 -25.62 -5.64 -0.50
N GLU A 200 -26.44 -5.38 -1.51
CA GLU A 200 -26.16 -5.79 -2.91
C GLU A 200 -24.92 -5.11 -3.44
N THR A 201 -24.74 -3.81 -3.17
CA THR A 201 -23.51 -3.11 -3.52
C THR A 201 -22.30 -3.78 -2.89
N ALA A 202 -22.34 -4.07 -1.59
CA ALA A 202 -21.24 -4.72 -0.90
C ALA A 202 -20.92 -6.11 -1.48
N ASN A 203 -21.95 -6.90 -1.76
CA ASN A 203 -21.79 -8.23 -2.38
C ASN A 203 -21.18 -8.13 -3.79
N ASN A 204 -21.59 -7.15 -4.60
CA ASN A 204 -21.08 -6.95 -5.96
C ASN A 204 -19.57 -6.63 -5.98
N PHE A 205 -19.07 -5.96 -4.95
CA PHE A 205 -17.64 -5.65 -4.81
C PHE A 205 -16.86 -6.64 -3.95
N GLY A 206 -17.51 -7.72 -3.44
CA GLY A 206 -16.86 -8.74 -2.63
C GLY A 206 -16.51 -8.30 -1.20
N TYR A 207 -17.19 -7.28 -0.66
CA TYR A 207 -16.93 -6.74 0.66
C TYR A 207 -18.06 -6.98 1.66
N ASN A 208 -17.72 -6.92 2.95
CA ASN A 208 -18.73 -6.89 4.01
C ASN A 208 -19.46 -5.54 4.00
N LYS A 209 -20.80 -5.56 4.19
CA LYS A 209 -21.67 -4.38 4.21
C LYS A 209 -21.19 -3.31 5.21
N ALA A 210 -20.83 -3.72 6.43
CA ALA A 210 -20.41 -2.78 7.47
C ALA A 210 -19.11 -2.09 7.09
N TYR A 211 -18.14 -2.82 6.58
CA TYR A 211 -16.85 -2.27 6.10
C TYR A 211 -17.07 -1.28 4.96
N LEU A 212 -17.78 -1.69 3.88
CA LEU A 212 -17.97 -0.81 2.72
C LEU A 212 -18.79 0.45 3.08
N SER A 213 -19.81 0.33 3.94
CA SER A 213 -20.59 1.49 4.43
C SER A 213 -19.73 2.47 5.22
N HIS A 214 -18.88 1.96 6.11
CA HIS A 214 -17.98 2.79 6.91
C HIS A 214 -16.96 3.50 6.02
N LEU A 215 -16.31 2.75 5.13
CA LEU A 215 -15.32 3.29 4.20
C LEU A 215 -15.92 4.35 3.27
N PHE A 216 -17.11 4.07 2.70
CA PHE A 216 -17.81 5.02 1.84
C PHE A 216 -18.11 6.32 2.59
N SER A 217 -18.68 6.23 3.80
CA SER A 217 -19.03 7.41 4.61
C SER A 217 -17.79 8.19 5.03
N LYS A 218 -16.70 7.52 5.39
CA LYS A 218 -15.41 8.13 5.73
C LYS A 218 -14.81 8.91 4.55
N THR A 219 -14.90 8.33 3.33
CA THR A 219 -14.27 8.90 2.13
C THR A 219 -15.14 9.99 1.48
N MET A 220 -16.47 9.75 1.38
CA MET A 220 -17.40 10.62 0.67
C MET A 220 -18.10 11.66 1.56
N GLY A 221 -17.93 11.58 2.89
CA GLY A 221 -18.61 12.46 3.84
C GLY A 221 -20.14 12.26 3.93
N THR A 222 -20.70 11.25 3.25
CA THR A 222 -22.12 10.95 3.20
C THR A 222 -22.37 9.45 3.12
N THR A 223 -23.58 8.99 3.51
CA THR A 223 -23.91 7.57 3.38
C THR A 223 -24.15 7.16 1.93
N MET A 224 -23.92 5.90 1.61
CA MET A 224 -24.17 5.33 0.27
C MET A 224 -25.63 5.51 -0.19
N THR A 225 -26.58 5.34 0.74
CA THR A 225 -28.01 5.57 0.49
C THR A 225 -28.30 7.03 0.16
N SER A 226 -27.74 7.98 0.92
CA SER A 226 -27.91 9.41 0.67
C SER A 226 -27.29 9.82 -0.67
N TYR A 227 -26.11 9.29 -0.99
CA TYR A 227 -25.46 9.51 -2.28
C TYR A 227 -26.34 9.01 -3.45
N LEU A 228 -26.88 7.79 -3.38
CA LEU A 228 -27.78 7.24 -4.41
C LEU A 228 -29.04 8.07 -4.54
N GLN A 229 -29.65 8.51 -3.44
CA GLN A 229 -30.82 9.38 -3.45
C GLN A 229 -30.51 10.71 -4.12
N GLN A 230 -29.35 11.32 -3.88
CA GLN A 230 -28.94 12.56 -4.54
C GLN A 230 -28.80 12.38 -6.05
N GLN A 231 -28.16 11.29 -6.51
CA GLN A 231 -28.05 10.98 -7.95
C GLN A 231 -29.41 10.85 -8.61
N ARG A 232 -30.37 10.15 -7.97
CA ARG A 232 -31.73 10.01 -8.43
C ARG A 232 -32.48 11.35 -8.52
N MET A 233 -32.30 12.22 -7.54
CA MET A 233 -32.90 13.56 -7.53
C MET A 233 -32.33 14.46 -8.59
N ASP A 234 -31.05 14.43 -8.83
CA ASP A 234 -30.43 15.25 -9.87
C ASP A 234 -30.89 14.81 -11.26
N LYS A 235 -31.01 13.50 -11.51
CA LYS A 235 -31.59 12.99 -12.74
C LYS A 235 -33.06 13.32 -12.89
N ALA A 236 -33.84 13.26 -11.79
CA ALA A 236 -35.25 13.65 -11.80
C ALA A 236 -35.44 15.14 -12.16
N LYS A 237 -34.60 16.04 -11.67
CA LYS A 237 -34.63 17.47 -12.04
C LYS A 237 -34.47 17.66 -13.55
N THR A 238 -33.50 16.97 -14.17
CA THR A 238 -33.32 17.00 -15.64
C THR A 238 -34.57 16.52 -16.36
N LEU A 239 -35.09 15.34 -15.97
CA LEU A 239 -36.28 14.78 -16.63
C LEU A 239 -37.54 15.62 -16.44
N LEU A 240 -37.69 16.31 -15.30
CA LEU A 240 -38.81 17.21 -15.06
C LEU A 240 -38.83 18.43 -15.99
N LEU A 241 -37.67 18.93 -16.39
CA LEU A 241 -37.52 20.09 -17.27
C LEU A 241 -37.51 19.71 -18.77
N GLU A 242 -36.97 18.56 -19.11
CA GLU A 242 -36.64 18.18 -20.48
C GLU A 242 -37.59 17.14 -21.07
N SER A 243 -38.50 16.55 -20.31
CA SER A 243 -39.37 15.48 -20.80
C SER A 243 -40.86 15.74 -20.54
N PRO A 244 -41.76 15.26 -21.42
CA PRO A 244 -43.20 15.33 -21.24
C PRO A 244 -43.73 14.26 -20.28
N LYS A 245 -42.88 13.40 -19.69
CA LYS A 245 -43.26 12.26 -18.83
C LYS A 245 -44.01 12.73 -17.59
N THR A 246 -44.96 11.94 -17.13
CA THR A 246 -45.68 12.18 -15.88
C THR A 246 -44.73 12.07 -14.66
N ILE A 247 -45.14 12.65 -13.53
CA ILE A 247 -44.34 12.55 -12.26
C ILE A 247 -44.15 11.09 -11.86
N LYS A 248 -45.17 10.25 -12.09
CA LYS A 248 -45.12 8.80 -11.83
C LYS A 248 -44.06 8.08 -12.69
N GLU A 249 -44.05 8.37 -14.00
CA GLU A 249 -43.06 7.79 -14.92
C GLU A 249 -41.65 8.24 -14.56
N ILE A 250 -41.46 9.52 -14.25
CA ILE A 250 -40.14 10.03 -13.81
C ILE A 250 -39.69 9.36 -12.51
N ALA A 251 -40.60 9.19 -11.53
CA ALA A 251 -40.26 8.46 -10.30
C ALA A 251 -39.76 7.05 -10.59
N GLN A 252 -40.42 6.33 -11.49
CA GLN A 252 -40.03 4.98 -11.91
C GLN A 252 -38.67 4.98 -12.66
N ASP A 253 -38.49 5.88 -13.61
CA ASP A 253 -37.27 6.01 -14.39
C ASP A 253 -36.03 6.29 -13.53
N VAL A 254 -36.19 7.01 -12.42
CA VAL A 254 -35.09 7.29 -11.49
C VAL A 254 -34.99 6.31 -10.31
N GLY A 255 -35.75 5.19 -10.35
CA GLY A 255 -35.60 4.07 -9.44
C GLY A 255 -36.46 4.14 -8.18
N PHE A 256 -37.56 4.92 -8.17
CA PHE A 256 -38.55 4.91 -7.08
C PHE A 256 -39.79 4.12 -7.49
N GLN A 257 -40.18 3.14 -6.67
CA GLN A 257 -41.39 2.37 -6.90
C GLN A 257 -42.65 3.11 -6.46
N ASP A 258 -42.54 4.03 -5.51
CA ASP A 258 -43.64 4.81 -4.94
C ASP A 258 -43.54 6.29 -5.29
N GLU A 259 -44.48 6.79 -6.09
CA GLU A 259 -44.55 8.19 -6.51
C GLU A 259 -44.74 9.16 -5.30
N LYS A 260 -45.50 8.75 -4.30
CA LYS A 260 -45.75 9.60 -3.12
C LYS A 260 -44.49 9.74 -2.28
N TYR A 261 -43.75 8.64 -2.13
CA TYR A 261 -42.45 8.68 -1.45
C TYR A 261 -41.44 9.53 -2.23
N PHE A 262 -41.36 9.35 -3.56
CA PHE A 262 -40.52 10.19 -4.43
C PHE A 262 -40.86 11.67 -4.26
N SER A 263 -42.15 12.07 -4.36
CA SER A 263 -42.56 13.47 -4.29
C SER A 263 -42.25 14.10 -2.93
N ARG A 264 -42.42 13.37 -1.82
CA ARG A 264 -42.05 13.81 -0.48
C ARG A 264 -40.53 14.01 -0.34
N LEU A 265 -39.74 13.05 -0.84
CA LEU A 265 -38.30 13.12 -0.77
C LEU A 265 -37.78 14.25 -1.67
N PHE A 266 -38.29 14.40 -2.87
CA PHE A 266 -37.96 15.49 -3.80
C PHE A 266 -38.22 16.86 -3.14
N LYS A 267 -39.42 17.07 -2.57
CA LYS A 267 -39.73 18.32 -1.86
C LYS A 267 -38.81 18.57 -0.67
N LYS A 268 -38.42 17.52 0.08
CA LYS A 268 -37.48 17.61 1.19
C LYS A 268 -36.08 18.05 0.72
N MET A 269 -35.61 17.53 -0.41
CA MET A 269 -34.24 17.78 -0.91
C MET A 269 -34.13 19.03 -1.78
N VAL A 270 -35.21 19.39 -2.50
CA VAL A 270 -35.19 20.49 -3.50
C VAL A 270 -36.02 21.68 -3.03
N SER A 271 -36.73 21.57 -1.88
CA SER A 271 -37.58 22.60 -1.26
C SER A 271 -38.87 22.95 -2.00
N VAL A 272 -39.10 22.39 -3.18
CA VAL A 272 -40.33 22.55 -3.98
C VAL A 272 -40.84 21.21 -4.45
N SER A 273 -42.17 21.11 -4.77
CA SER A 273 -42.71 19.84 -5.29
C SER A 273 -42.19 19.56 -6.71
N PRO A 274 -42.20 18.30 -7.18
CA PRO A 274 -41.86 17.95 -8.57
C PRO A 274 -42.73 18.72 -9.58
N THR A 275 -44.02 18.88 -9.31
CA THR A 275 -44.95 19.58 -10.15
C THR A 275 -44.62 21.08 -10.25
N ASP A 276 -44.29 21.74 -9.14
CA ASP A 276 -43.90 23.14 -9.12
C ASP A 276 -42.54 23.36 -9.78
N TYR A 277 -41.59 22.36 -9.60
CA TYR A 277 -40.28 22.41 -10.24
C TYR A 277 -40.37 22.38 -11.78
N ARG A 278 -41.28 21.56 -12.33
CA ARG A 278 -41.57 21.48 -13.77
C ARG A 278 -42.08 22.78 -14.38
N ARG A 279 -42.76 23.62 -13.60
CA ARG A 279 -43.38 24.88 -14.08
C ARG A 279 -42.38 26.05 -14.16
N LYS A 280 -41.17 25.83 -13.67
CA LYS A 280 -40.08 26.83 -13.81
C LYS A 280 -39.48 26.81 -15.18
#